data_b387cec3e01400750b76b602cd70c6e4
#
_entry.id   b387cec3e01400750b76b602cd70c6e4
#
_cell.length_a   1.000
_cell.length_b   1.000
_cell.length_c   1.000
_cell.angle_alpha   90.00
_cell.angle_beta   90.00
_cell.angle_gamma   90.00
#
_symmetry.space_group_name_H-M   'P 1'
#
loop_
_entity.id
_entity.type
_entity.pdbx_description
1 polymer ?
#
loop_
_entity_poly.entity_id
_entity_poly.type
_entity_poly.pdbx_seq_one_letter_code
_entity_poly.pdbx_strand_id
1 'polypeptide(L)'
;FALGALEVSPDHNILAYSIDNTGAEKFELAFLNLTTGQTYPDRIASTTYGIEWAEDNKTVFYTLMDDTGRACRIKKHRLGNEVASDSEVYFEEDGQFWAGIGKTRDRKYLIIGANSSTSSEVRILEASNPDGEFRMFRPRQKGVEYGLVHQNGYFYILTNENAVNFKVMRTRDSEPEPEKWQEFIAARDDVLVDDVDAFADYLVISERENGLQKIRYFDKSGQFKYIPFEEAVYSAEVDENPEFKTTVVRYRYTSLTTPQSIFDFDMATGKAELKKQTEVLGTFDKANYQSERVFAKASDGTMVPVSLVYRKDLRKKGPTRTYLTGYGSYGSSFDPYFSSIRLTLLDRGFIYAIAHIRGGQEMGRPWYDNGKLLKKKNTFTDFIACAEHLIEQGYTDRDLLVINGGSAGGLLMGVVVNMRPDLFKAVIADVPFVDVINTMLDPSLPLVREEYEEWGNPNEKEFFDYMYSYSPYNNIKAQDYPAMLVTAGLNDPRVSYWEPAKFVAKLRTMKTDRNLLLLKTNLDAGHAGASGRYDYIKEIAFEYAFIFKILGVKF
;
A
#
# COMPACT_ATOMS: atom_id res chain seq x y z
N PHE A 1 6.81 -16.24 -11.05
CA PHE A 1 7.40 -16.29 -9.70
C PHE A 1 7.42 -14.90 -9.09
N ALA A 2 7.38 -14.83 -7.77
CA ALA A 2 7.55 -13.59 -7.02
C ALA A 2 8.80 -13.72 -6.12
N LEU A 3 9.58 -12.63 -6.04
CA LEU A 3 10.66 -12.48 -5.07
C LEU A 3 10.06 -11.94 -3.78
N GLY A 4 10.32 -12.60 -2.66
CA GLY A 4 9.89 -12.16 -1.33
C GLY A 4 10.95 -11.24 -0.69
N ALA A 5 11.78 -11.80 0.14
CA ALA A 5 12.85 -11.07 0.82
C ALA A 5 14.22 -11.24 0.16
N LEU A 6 15.09 -10.25 0.36
CA LEU A 6 16.50 -10.24 -0.02
C LEU A 6 17.28 -9.60 1.12
N GLU A 7 18.02 -10.41 1.91
CA GLU A 7 18.79 -9.91 3.04
C GLU A 7 20.24 -10.42 3.00
N VAL A 8 21.16 -9.49 2.94
CA VAL A 8 22.60 -9.80 2.90
C VAL A 8 23.14 -9.91 4.33
N SER A 9 23.97 -10.95 4.58
CA SER A 9 24.64 -11.12 5.89
C SER A 9 25.49 -9.90 6.25
N PRO A 10 25.71 -9.63 7.55
CA PRO A 10 26.52 -8.50 8.03
C PRO A 10 27.91 -8.36 7.40
N ASP A 11 28.55 -9.47 7.04
CA ASP A 11 29.86 -9.51 6.38
C ASP A 11 29.80 -9.49 4.84
N HIS A 12 28.59 -9.35 4.28
CA HIS A 12 28.30 -9.29 2.85
C HIS A 12 28.67 -10.55 2.04
N ASN A 13 28.78 -11.70 2.70
CA ASN A 13 29.18 -12.94 2.02
C ASN A 13 28.01 -13.86 1.66
N ILE A 14 26.86 -13.71 2.30
CA ILE A 14 25.71 -14.60 2.13
C ILE A 14 24.45 -13.76 1.85
N LEU A 15 23.71 -14.15 0.83
CA LEU A 15 22.37 -13.63 0.55
C LEU A 15 21.33 -14.64 1.04
N ALA A 16 20.47 -14.24 1.95
CA ALA A 16 19.21 -14.90 2.25
C ALA A 16 18.14 -14.34 1.31
N TYR A 17 17.43 -15.20 0.59
CA TYR A 17 16.38 -14.77 -0.34
C TYR A 17 15.20 -15.74 -0.33
N SER A 18 14.01 -15.22 -0.58
CA SER A 18 12.82 -16.07 -0.65
C SER A 18 12.07 -15.89 -1.97
N ILE A 19 11.51 -17.00 -2.49
CA ILE A 19 10.83 -17.04 -3.78
C ILE A 19 9.48 -17.77 -3.63
N ASP A 20 8.43 -17.20 -4.22
CA ASP A 20 7.16 -17.88 -4.50
C ASP A 20 7.05 -18.18 -6.01
N ASN A 21 6.85 -19.45 -6.34
CA ASN A 21 6.69 -19.92 -7.72
C ASN A 21 5.22 -20.16 -8.11
N THR A 22 4.28 -19.90 -7.21
CA THR A 22 2.87 -20.27 -7.37
C THR A 22 1.93 -19.07 -7.51
N GLY A 23 2.32 -17.91 -6.99
CA GLY A 23 1.46 -16.74 -6.85
C GLY A 23 0.54 -16.79 -5.63
N ALA A 24 0.72 -17.80 -4.76
CA ALA A 24 -0.06 -17.97 -3.52
C ALA A 24 0.55 -17.26 -2.30
N GLU A 25 1.57 -16.43 -2.52
CA GLU A 25 2.33 -15.71 -1.48
C GLU A 25 2.99 -16.63 -0.43
N LYS A 26 3.29 -17.89 -0.82
CA LYS A 26 4.01 -18.88 -0.01
C LYS A 26 5.45 -19.00 -0.50
N PHE A 27 6.37 -18.45 0.26
CA PHE A 27 7.77 -18.35 -0.13
C PHE A 27 8.61 -19.52 0.41
N GLU A 28 9.64 -19.88 -0.35
CA GLU A 28 10.74 -20.75 0.11
C GLU A 28 11.98 -19.90 0.31
N LEU A 29 12.51 -19.88 1.54
CA LEU A 29 13.76 -19.21 1.90
C LEU A 29 14.96 -20.08 1.55
N ALA A 30 15.95 -19.50 0.89
CA ALA A 30 17.20 -20.11 0.48
C ALA A 30 18.38 -19.18 0.74
N PHE A 31 19.60 -19.73 0.68
CA PHE A 31 20.85 -19.01 0.96
C PHE A 31 21.85 -19.18 -0.18
N LEU A 32 22.47 -18.08 -0.59
CA LEU A 32 23.47 -18.04 -1.67
C LEU A 32 24.78 -17.47 -1.14
N ASN A 33 25.88 -18.17 -1.33
CA ASN A 33 27.21 -17.63 -1.09
C ASN A 33 27.57 -16.66 -2.23
N LEU A 34 27.72 -15.39 -1.93
CA LEU A 34 27.96 -14.33 -2.91
C LEU A 34 29.38 -14.38 -3.52
N THR A 35 30.33 -14.99 -2.84
CA THR A 35 31.72 -15.15 -3.34
C THR A 35 31.84 -16.32 -4.32
N THR A 36 31.21 -17.46 -4.01
CA THR A 36 31.33 -18.68 -4.82
C THR A 36 30.20 -18.89 -5.81
N GLY A 37 29.06 -18.20 -5.62
CA GLY A 37 27.83 -18.42 -6.38
C GLY A 37 27.11 -19.74 -6.05
N GLN A 38 27.54 -20.47 -5.03
CA GLN A 38 26.93 -21.72 -4.62
C GLN A 38 25.79 -21.49 -3.62
N THR A 39 24.70 -22.22 -3.78
CA THR A 39 23.61 -22.23 -2.80
C THR A 39 23.90 -23.20 -1.66
N TYR A 40 23.56 -22.78 -0.46
CA TYR A 40 23.54 -23.66 0.72
C TYR A 40 22.45 -24.73 0.58
N PRO A 41 22.56 -25.86 1.28
CA PRO A 41 21.52 -26.91 1.25
C PRO A 41 20.24 -26.51 2.00
N ASP A 42 20.35 -25.54 2.90
CA ASP A 42 19.25 -25.07 3.77
C ASP A 42 18.11 -24.52 2.93
N ARG A 43 16.88 -25.03 3.15
CA ARG A 43 15.64 -24.59 2.51
C ARG A 43 14.54 -24.56 3.55
N ILE A 44 13.86 -23.42 3.67
CA ILE A 44 12.77 -23.23 4.65
C ILE A 44 11.52 -22.86 3.89
N ALA A 45 10.53 -23.73 3.94
CA ALA A 45 9.26 -23.53 3.26
C ALA A 45 8.27 -22.70 4.08
N SER A 46 7.27 -22.17 3.42
CA SER A 46 6.14 -21.42 4.02
C SER A 46 6.56 -20.16 4.79
N THR A 47 7.67 -19.54 4.37
CA THR A 47 8.10 -18.24 4.90
C THR A 47 7.27 -17.10 4.31
N THR A 48 7.39 -15.93 4.92
CA THR A 48 6.84 -14.66 4.44
C THR A 48 7.96 -13.72 3.98
N TYR A 49 7.70 -12.42 3.94
CA TYR A 49 8.68 -11.38 3.61
C TYR A 49 9.67 -11.07 4.76
N GLY A 50 9.40 -11.52 5.98
CA GLY A 50 10.19 -11.19 7.17
C GLY A 50 11.41 -12.10 7.33
N ILE A 51 12.60 -11.56 7.04
CA ILE A 51 13.89 -12.24 7.26
C ILE A 51 14.87 -11.22 7.84
N GLU A 52 15.67 -11.61 8.84
CA GLU A 52 16.70 -10.72 9.39
C GLU A 52 17.91 -11.49 9.94
N TRP A 53 19.11 -11.02 9.62
CA TRP A 53 20.35 -11.58 10.12
C TRP A 53 20.72 -11.06 11.51
N ALA A 54 21.18 -11.95 12.40
CA ALA A 54 21.97 -11.52 13.55
C ALA A 54 23.38 -11.06 13.11
N GLU A 55 24.11 -10.41 14.01
CA GLU A 55 25.46 -9.89 13.74
C GLU A 55 26.56 -10.98 13.73
N ASP A 56 26.21 -12.25 13.97
CA ASP A 56 27.15 -13.40 13.97
C ASP A 56 27.40 -13.99 12.56
N ASN A 57 26.75 -13.48 11.51
CA ASN A 57 26.79 -13.96 10.11
C ASN A 57 26.33 -15.42 9.92
N LYS A 58 25.63 -16.00 10.86
CA LYS A 58 25.25 -17.42 10.87
C LYS A 58 23.78 -17.63 11.26
N THR A 59 23.26 -16.75 12.07
CA THR A 59 21.91 -16.87 12.61
C THR A 59 20.97 -15.96 11.84
N VAL A 60 19.85 -16.53 11.35
CA VAL A 60 18.78 -15.83 10.64
C VAL A 60 17.49 -16.01 11.41
N PHE A 61 16.77 -14.92 11.59
CA PHE A 61 15.39 -14.92 12.05
C PHE A 61 14.48 -14.84 10.84
N TYR A 62 13.40 -15.61 10.83
CA TYR A 62 12.47 -15.65 9.72
C TYR A 62 11.03 -15.83 10.20
N THR A 63 10.10 -15.34 9.41
CA THR A 63 8.67 -15.36 9.73
C THR A 63 7.95 -16.46 8.95
N LEU A 64 7.11 -17.23 9.65
CA LEU A 64 6.22 -18.23 9.07
C LEU A 64 4.77 -17.79 9.16
N MET A 65 3.97 -18.24 8.20
CA MET A 65 2.53 -18.03 8.18
C MET A 65 1.77 -19.25 8.72
N ASP A 66 0.56 -19.01 9.18
CA ASP A 66 -0.42 -20.06 9.48
C ASP A 66 -1.20 -20.48 8.22
N ASP A 67 -2.17 -21.39 8.40
CA ASP A 67 -2.97 -21.92 7.29
C ASP A 67 -3.86 -20.85 6.60
N THR A 68 -4.12 -19.73 7.28
CA THR A 68 -4.86 -18.59 6.71
C THR A 68 -3.96 -17.60 5.96
N GLY A 69 -2.64 -17.84 5.91
CA GLY A 69 -1.66 -16.95 5.29
C GLY A 69 -1.17 -15.82 6.19
N ARG A 70 -1.58 -15.80 7.47
CA ARG A 70 -1.18 -14.79 8.44
C ARG A 70 0.25 -15.05 8.93
N ALA A 71 1.12 -14.06 8.86
CA ALA A 71 2.46 -14.08 9.46
C ALA A 71 2.34 -14.05 11.00
N CYS A 72 2.61 -15.16 11.68
CA CYS A 72 2.35 -15.27 13.13
C CYS A 72 3.48 -15.91 13.93
N ARG A 73 4.47 -16.52 13.29
CA ARG A 73 5.58 -17.21 13.99
C ARG A 73 6.90 -16.65 13.56
N ILE A 74 7.79 -16.43 14.50
CA ILE A 74 9.19 -16.10 14.21
C ILE A 74 10.07 -17.21 14.77
N LYS A 75 10.87 -17.77 13.89
CA LYS A 75 11.87 -18.79 14.23
C LYS A 75 13.28 -18.31 14.00
N LYS A 76 14.21 -19.00 14.64
CA LYS A 76 15.65 -18.78 14.51
C LYS A 76 16.28 -20.00 13.86
N HIS A 77 16.95 -19.78 12.71
CA HIS A 77 17.75 -20.77 12.00
C HIS A 77 19.23 -20.45 12.10
N ARG A 78 20.06 -21.45 12.36
CA ARG A 78 21.50 -21.33 12.27
C ARG A 78 21.99 -22.07 11.03
N LEU A 79 22.54 -21.32 10.09
CA LEU A 79 22.98 -21.84 8.80
C LEU A 79 23.85 -23.07 8.92
N GLY A 80 23.48 -24.14 8.18
CA GLY A 80 24.13 -25.46 8.23
C GLY A 80 23.53 -26.44 9.23
N ASN A 81 22.53 -26.02 10.02
CA ASN A 81 21.78 -26.92 10.90
C ASN A 81 20.54 -27.48 10.19
N GLU A 82 20.00 -28.57 10.73
CA GLU A 82 18.71 -29.11 10.30
C GLU A 82 17.59 -28.13 10.63
N VAL A 83 16.76 -27.76 9.64
CA VAL A 83 15.61 -26.84 9.81
C VAL A 83 14.63 -27.33 10.88
N ALA A 84 14.50 -28.65 11.05
CA ALA A 84 13.66 -29.24 12.11
C ALA A 84 14.13 -28.90 13.54
N SER A 85 15.38 -28.44 13.70
CA SER A 85 15.93 -28.01 14.99
C SER A 85 15.73 -26.53 15.29
N ASP A 86 15.12 -25.78 14.38
CA ASP A 86 14.92 -24.34 14.52
C ASP A 86 14.00 -24.01 15.71
N SER A 87 14.49 -23.14 16.57
CA SER A 87 13.73 -22.72 17.75
C SER A 87 12.73 -21.61 17.41
N GLU A 88 11.50 -21.73 17.95
CA GLU A 88 10.53 -20.65 17.93
C GLU A 88 10.91 -19.60 18.97
N VAL A 89 11.01 -18.34 18.56
CA VAL A 89 11.36 -17.21 19.42
C VAL A 89 10.15 -16.31 19.72
N TYR A 90 9.12 -16.41 18.88
CA TYR A 90 7.85 -15.69 19.08
C TYR A 90 6.71 -16.41 18.37
N PHE A 91 5.55 -16.43 19.02
CA PHE A 91 4.28 -16.86 18.44
C PHE A 91 3.17 -15.86 18.79
N GLU A 92 2.48 -15.36 17.77
CA GLU A 92 1.33 -14.48 17.92
C GLU A 92 0.03 -15.29 17.90
N GLU A 93 -0.62 -15.40 19.04
CA GLU A 93 -1.85 -16.18 19.21
C GLU A 93 -3.09 -15.45 18.71
N ASP A 94 -3.10 -14.10 18.81
CA ASP A 94 -4.24 -13.30 18.42
C ASP A 94 -4.36 -13.21 16.89
N GLY A 95 -5.44 -13.76 16.35
CA GLY A 95 -5.70 -13.78 14.91
C GLY A 95 -5.89 -12.41 14.25
N GLN A 96 -5.98 -11.33 15.02
CA GLN A 96 -6.03 -9.96 14.50
C GLN A 96 -4.65 -9.35 14.28
N PHE A 97 -3.59 -9.98 14.80
CA PHE A 97 -2.22 -9.48 14.73
C PHE A 97 -1.36 -10.33 13.81
N TRP A 98 -0.47 -9.69 13.08
CA TRP A 98 0.63 -10.34 12.36
C TRP A 98 1.97 -9.99 12.99
N ALA A 99 2.92 -10.90 12.91
CA ALA A 99 4.26 -10.73 13.45
C ALA A 99 5.28 -10.50 12.33
N GLY A 100 6.24 -9.63 12.57
CA GLY A 100 7.35 -9.35 11.68
C GLY A 100 8.67 -9.23 12.43
N ILE A 101 9.78 -9.45 11.73
CA ILE A 101 11.14 -9.27 12.24
C ILE A 101 11.84 -8.19 11.43
N GLY A 102 12.61 -7.33 12.09
CA GLY A 102 13.45 -6.30 11.48
C GLY A 102 14.65 -5.98 12.36
N LYS A 103 15.47 -5.02 11.94
CA LYS A 103 16.67 -4.58 12.66
C LYS A 103 16.81 -3.06 12.58
N THR A 104 17.29 -2.44 13.66
CA THR A 104 17.62 -1.00 13.64
C THR A 104 18.76 -0.74 12.64
N ARG A 105 18.72 0.42 11.95
CA ARG A 105 19.71 0.77 10.92
C ARG A 105 21.14 0.83 11.46
N ASP A 106 21.34 1.19 12.72
CA ASP A 106 22.66 1.11 13.37
C ASP A 106 23.08 -0.32 13.74
N ARG A 107 22.23 -1.32 13.40
CA ARG A 107 22.43 -2.77 13.56
C ARG A 107 22.54 -3.21 15.02
N LYS A 108 22.11 -2.39 15.98
CA LYS A 108 22.21 -2.70 17.40
C LYS A 108 21.14 -3.65 17.89
N TYR A 109 19.90 -3.48 17.42
CA TYR A 109 18.75 -4.25 17.90
C TYR A 109 18.01 -4.95 16.76
N LEU A 110 17.69 -6.22 17.00
CA LEU A 110 16.64 -6.96 16.31
C LEU A 110 15.29 -6.57 16.94
N ILE A 111 14.27 -6.42 16.12
CA ILE A 111 12.95 -5.95 16.51
C ILE A 111 11.90 -6.95 16.05
N ILE A 112 11.11 -7.49 16.96
CA ILE A 112 9.86 -8.17 16.65
C ILE A 112 8.73 -7.16 16.81
N GLY A 113 8.00 -6.90 15.73
CA GLY A 113 6.74 -6.16 15.76
C GLY A 113 5.56 -7.11 15.65
N ALA A 114 4.59 -7.00 16.56
CA ALA A 114 3.28 -7.63 16.44
C ALA A 114 2.25 -6.52 16.27
N ASN A 115 1.60 -6.47 15.10
CA ASN A 115 0.76 -5.36 14.71
C ASN A 115 -0.61 -5.82 14.25
N SER A 116 -1.65 -5.06 14.59
CA SER A 116 -2.93 -5.07 13.91
C SER A 116 -3.09 -3.78 13.08
N SER A 117 -4.25 -3.55 12.48
CA SER A 117 -4.51 -2.29 11.76
C SER A 117 -4.56 -1.06 12.68
N THR A 118 -4.63 -1.24 14.00
CA THR A 118 -4.84 -0.13 14.95
C THR A 118 -3.98 -0.23 16.21
N SER A 119 -3.19 -1.29 16.38
CA SER A 119 -2.45 -1.50 17.62
C SER A 119 -1.11 -2.18 17.35
N SER A 120 -0.09 -1.84 18.14
CA SER A 120 1.26 -2.40 18.01
C SER A 120 1.80 -2.92 19.33
N GLU A 121 2.64 -3.96 19.24
CA GLU A 121 3.51 -4.45 20.29
C GLU A 121 4.92 -4.65 19.74
N VAL A 122 5.93 -4.24 20.48
CA VAL A 122 7.32 -4.39 20.03
C VAL A 122 8.15 -5.10 21.09
N ARG A 123 9.01 -6.02 20.62
CA ARG A 123 10.05 -6.68 21.41
C ARG A 123 11.39 -6.44 20.77
N ILE A 124 12.44 -6.34 21.58
CA ILE A 124 13.80 -6.06 21.13
C ILE A 124 14.80 -7.07 21.67
N LEU A 125 15.84 -7.35 20.88
CA LEU A 125 16.98 -8.17 21.24
C LEU A 125 18.25 -7.52 20.71
N GLU A 126 19.36 -7.54 21.47
CA GLU A 126 20.65 -7.11 20.93
C GLU A 126 21.08 -8.03 19.78
N ALA A 127 21.31 -7.46 18.59
CA ALA A 127 21.61 -8.21 17.38
C ALA A 127 22.93 -8.99 17.46
N SER A 128 23.85 -8.57 18.36
CA SER A 128 25.10 -9.25 18.67
C SER A 128 24.93 -10.50 19.56
N ASN A 129 23.76 -10.69 20.17
CA ASN A 129 23.47 -11.81 21.06
C ASN A 129 22.22 -12.60 20.58
N PRO A 130 22.29 -13.34 19.47
CA PRO A 130 21.15 -14.04 18.88
C PRO A 130 20.57 -15.16 19.76
N ASP A 131 21.30 -15.59 20.79
CA ASP A 131 20.84 -16.59 21.74
C ASP A 131 20.16 -16.01 22.99
N GLY A 132 20.06 -14.67 23.07
CA GLY A 132 19.30 -13.96 24.08
C GLY A 132 17.78 -14.09 23.88
N GLU A 133 17.02 -13.51 24.82
CA GLU A 133 15.56 -13.44 24.76
C GLU A 133 15.09 -12.09 24.26
N PHE A 134 14.07 -12.07 23.39
CA PHE A 134 13.38 -10.86 22.99
C PHE A 134 12.61 -10.29 24.18
N ARG A 135 13.08 -9.17 24.70
CA ARG A 135 12.41 -8.47 25.81
C ARG A 135 11.30 -7.56 25.29
N MET A 136 10.16 -7.51 25.99
CA MET A 136 9.08 -6.57 25.72
C MET A 136 9.61 -5.13 25.81
N PHE A 137 9.37 -4.32 24.77
CA PHE A 137 9.63 -2.88 24.81
C PHE A 137 8.42 -2.16 25.43
N ARG A 138 7.26 -2.41 24.86
CA ARG A 138 5.97 -1.97 25.40
C ARG A 138 4.88 -2.96 24.98
N PRO A 139 4.02 -3.42 25.91
CA PRO A 139 2.88 -4.25 25.57
C PRO A 139 1.86 -3.48 24.73
N ARG A 140 1.08 -4.20 23.93
CA ARG A 140 0.00 -3.63 23.12
C ARG A 140 -1.06 -2.96 23.99
N GLN A 141 -1.57 -1.85 23.46
CA GLN A 141 -2.74 -1.16 23.99
C GLN A 141 -3.69 -0.91 22.83
N LYS A 142 -4.96 -1.24 23.01
CA LYS A 142 -5.96 -1.09 21.94
C LYS A 142 -6.01 0.34 21.43
N GLY A 143 -5.89 0.51 20.12
CA GLY A 143 -5.89 1.80 19.43
C GLY A 143 -4.59 2.57 19.53
N VAL A 144 -3.53 2.00 20.11
CA VAL A 144 -2.20 2.62 20.15
C VAL A 144 -1.26 1.89 19.20
N GLU A 145 -0.83 2.62 18.21
CA GLU A 145 0.19 2.21 17.24
C GLU A 145 1.51 2.84 17.62
N TYR A 146 2.59 2.07 17.50
CA TYR A 146 3.93 2.62 17.64
C TYR A 146 4.97 1.78 16.92
N GLY A 147 6.01 2.46 16.42
CA GLY A 147 7.24 1.87 15.89
C GLY A 147 8.43 2.57 16.48
N LEU A 148 9.63 1.98 16.34
CA LEU A 148 10.84 2.57 16.90
C LEU A 148 12.05 2.44 15.98
N VAL A 149 12.92 3.44 16.04
CA VAL A 149 14.25 3.45 15.48
C VAL A 149 15.27 3.76 16.56
N HIS A 150 16.53 3.37 16.35
CA HIS A 150 17.59 3.62 17.33
C HIS A 150 18.69 4.51 16.75
N GLN A 151 19.15 5.48 17.57
CA GLN A 151 20.25 6.36 17.22
C GLN A 151 21.03 6.78 18.48
N ASN A 152 22.33 6.49 18.51
CA ASN A 152 23.27 7.03 19.50
C ASN A 152 22.83 6.86 20.97
N GLY A 153 22.29 5.69 21.34
CA GLY A 153 21.83 5.38 22.69
C GLY A 153 20.45 5.92 23.03
N TYR A 154 19.67 6.30 22.01
CA TYR A 154 18.26 6.69 22.15
C TYR A 154 17.38 5.86 21.21
N PHE A 155 16.21 5.46 21.69
CA PHE A 155 15.08 5.10 20.86
C PHE A 155 14.26 6.34 20.54
N TYR A 156 13.86 6.47 19.27
CA TYR A 156 12.83 7.39 18.81
C TYR A 156 11.61 6.57 18.46
N ILE A 157 10.48 6.95 19.02
CA ILE A 157 9.23 6.20 18.99
C ILE A 157 8.18 7.04 18.26
N LEU A 158 7.81 6.61 17.05
CA LEU A 158 6.65 7.13 16.34
C LEU A 158 5.41 6.53 16.98
N THR A 159 4.44 7.33 17.40
CA THR A 159 3.21 6.83 18.04
C THR A 159 2.01 7.75 17.84
N ASN A 160 0.82 7.16 17.77
CA ASN A 160 -0.45 7.88 17.77
C ASN A 160 -1.04 8.10 19.18
N GLU A 161 -0.33 7.71 20.24
CA GLU A 161 -0.83 7.86 21.60
C GLU A 161 -1.06 9.34 21.96
N ASN A 162 -2.34 9.72 22.16
CA ASN A 162 -2.77 11.11 22.32
C ASN A 162 -2.33 12.04 21.17
N ALA A 163 -2.26 11.50 19.93
CA ALA A 163 -1.76 12.19 18.75
C ALA A 163 -2.32 11.55 17.49
N VAL A 164 -3.49 11.97 17.02
CA VAL A 164 -4.20 11.33 15.90
C VAL A 164 -3.31 11.22 14.66
N ASN A 165 -2.57 12.28 14.33
CA ASN A 165 -1.62 12.32 13.20
C ASN A 165 -0.19 11.94 13.61
N PHE A 166 -0.04 11.15 14.65
CA PHE A 166 1.22 10.70 15.22
C PHE A 166 2.12 11.83 15.75
N LYS A 167 3.05 11.44 16.57
CA LYS A 167 4.14 12.23 17.14
C LYS A 167 5.38 11.37 17.32
N VAL A 168 6.51 11.99 17.57
CA VAL A 168 7.76 11.27 17.89
C VAL A 168 8.13 11.52 19.34
N MET A 169 8.23 10.44 20.10
CA MET A 169 8.79 10.43 21.45
C MET A 169 10.24 9.95 21.37
N ARG A 170 11.03 10.18 22.40
CA ARG A 170 12.37 9.60 22.57
C ARG A 170 12.63 9.18 24.01
N THR A 171 13.46 8.14 24.15
CA THR A 171 13.97 7.69 25.45
C THR A 171 15.39 7.15 25.31
N ARG A 172 16.13 7.08 26.42
CA ARG A 172 17.44 6.38 26.42
C ARG A 172 17.23 4.88 26.28
N ASP A 173 18.13 4.21 25.58
CA ASP A 173 18.06 2.74 25.42
C ASP A 173 18.25 1.99 26.75
N SER A 174 18.92 2.65 27.73
CA SER A 174 19.04 2.16 29.10
C SER A 174 17.79 2.38 29.97
N GLU A 175 16.84 3.20 29.55
CA GLU A 175 15.61 3.56 30.26
C GLU A 175 14.42 3.53 29.30
N PRO A 176 14.06 2.34 28.76
CA PRO A 176 13.08 2.23 27.69
C PRO A 176 11.61 2.35 28.17
N GLU A 177 11.39 2.42 29.46
CA GLU A 177 10.04 2.43 30.05
C GLU A 177 9.22 3.63 29.56
N PRO A 178 7.91 3.45 29.25
CA PRO A 178 7.05 4.52 28.71
C PRO A 178 7.02 5.81 29.56
N GLU A 179 7.16 5.68 30.88
CA GLU A 179 7.16 6.82 31.82
C GLU A 179 8.41 7.73 31.65
N LYS A 180 9.44 7.24 30.96
CA LYS A 180 10.67 7.98 30.64
C LYS A 180 10.65 8.65 29.27
N TRP A 181 9.62 8.36 28.48
CA TRP A 181 9.51 8.92 27.14
C TRP A 181 9.29 10.44 27.20
N GLN A 182 10.06 11.14 26.39
CA GLN A 182 9.99 12.59 26.23
C GLN A 182 9.55 12.92 24.81
N GLU A 183 8.67 13.90 24.67
CA GLU A 183 8.26 14.37 23.36
C GLU A 183 9.45 14.99 22.61
N PHE A 184 9.70 14.53 21.39
CA PHE A 184 10.74 15.03 20.50
C PHE A 184 10.14 15.85 19.35
N ILE A 185 9.06 15.34 18.74
CA ILE A 185 8.25 16.05 17.75
C ILE A 185 6.80 16.01 18.23
N ALA A 186 6.23 17.16 18.48
CA ALA A 186 4.84 17.30 18.90
C ALA A 186 3.88 16.93 17.77
N ALA A 187 2.71 16.42 18.15
CA ALA A 187 1.61 16.19 17.23
C ALA A 187 1.14 17.50 16.56
N ARG A 188 0.72 17.40 15.31
CA ARG A 188 0.10 18.48 14.53
C ARG A 188 -1.20 18.00 13.91
N ASP A 189 -2.24 18.81 13.96
CA ASP A 189 -3.56 18.43 13.46
C ASP A 189 -3.60 18.33 11.93
N ASP A 190 -2.76 19.11 11.25
CA ASP A 190 -2.70 19.25 9.79
C ASP A 190 -1.55 18.49 9.12
N VAL A 191 -0.69 17.82 9.91
CA VAL A 191 0.45 17.07 9.40
C VAL A 191 0.51 15.69 10.03
N LEU A 192 0.39 14.67 9.18
CA LEU A 192 0.65 13.29 9.56
C LEU A 192 2.16 13.04 9.56
N VAL A 193 2.67 12.43 10.61
CA VAL A 193 4.02 11.86 10.64
C VAL A 193 3.92 10.40 10.22
N ASP A 194 4.39 10.11 9.00
CA ASP A 194 4.28 8.77 8.40
C ASP A 194 5.39 7.82 8.86
N ASP A 195 6.64 8.32 8.95
CA ASP A 195 7.79 7.48 9.30
C ASP A 195 8.95 8.28 9.89
N VAL A 196 9.86 7.57 10.55
CA VAL A 196 11.10 8.09 11.15
C VAL A 196 12.28 7.21 10.74
N ASP A 197 13.30 7.82 10.15
CA ASP A 197 14.55 7.17 9.76
C ASP A 197 15.74 7.71 10.54
N ALA A 198 16.54 6.84 11.14
CA ALA A 198 17.68 7.22 11.95
C ALA A 198 19.01 6.99 11.21
N PHE A 199 19.81 8.06 11.08
CA PHE A 199 21.21 8.04 10.63
C PHE A 199 22.13 8.45 11.78
N ALA A 200 23.44 8.27 11.67
CA ALA A 200 24.35 8.60 12.76
C ALA A 200 24.23 10.05 13.26
N ASP A 201 24.04 11.00 12.36
CA ASP A 201 24.06 12.43 12.64
C ASP A 201 22.74 13.14 12.29
N TYR A 202 21.77 12.43 11.73
CA TYR A 202 20.50 12.97 11.26
C TYR A 202 19.34 12.09 11.64
N LEU A 203 18.17 12.70 11.86
CA LEU A 203 16.87 12.02 11.84
C LEU A 203 16.11 12.55 10.63
N VAL A 204 15.57 11.64 9.85
CA VAL A 204 14.74 11.95 8.68
C VAL A 204 13.31 11.55 9.00
N ILE A 205 12.38 12.45 8.74
CA ILE A 205 10.96 12.29 9.05
C ILE A 205 10.17 12.38 7.75
N SER A 206 9.45 11.34 7.43
CA SER A 206 8.46 11.37 6.36
C SER A 206 7.16 11.94 6.91
N GLU A 207 6.65 12.97 6.26
CA GLU A 207 5.43 13.68 6.68
C GLU A 207 4.47 13.80 5.50
N ARG A 208 3.19 13.98 5.84
CA ARG A 208 2.16 14.30 4.86
C ARG A 208 1.37 15.52 5.32
N GLU A 209 1.35 16.56 4.50
CA GLU A 209 0.63 17.79 4.76
C GLU A 209 -0.21 18.18 3.55
N ASN A 210 -1.47 18.46 3.78
CA ASN A 210 -2.42 18.83 2.71
C ASN A 210 -2.38 17.85 1.51
N GLY A 211 -2.25 16.53 1.78
CA GLY A 211 -2.21 15.45 0.80
C GLY A 211 -0.93 15.36 -0.03
N LEU A 212 0.16 16.01 0.37
CA LEU A 212 1.47 15.94 -0.26
C LEU A 212 2.50 15.41 0.72
N GLN A 213 3.33 14.51 0.25
CA GLN A 213 4.45 13.98 1.01
C GLN A 213 5.55 15.01 1.16
N LYS A 214 6.17 15.06 2.33
CA LYS A 214 7.31 15.92 2.65
C LYS A 214 8.38 15.11 3.36
N ILE A 215 9.64 15.44 3.12
CA ILE A 215 10.77 14.85 3.82
C ILE A 215 11.45 15.96 4.63
N ARG A 216 11.40 15.83 5.96
CA ARG A 216 12.04 16.73 6.92
C ARG A 216 13.22 16.03 7.55
N TYR A 217 14.33 16.71 7.74
CA TYR A 217 15.49 16.14 8.44
C TYR A 217 15.99 17.07 9.53
N PHE A 218 16.45 16.46 10.64
CA PHE A 218 17.03 17.12 11.79
C PHE A 218 18.53 16.82 11.84
N ASP A 219 19.33 17.83 12.13
CA ASP A 219 20.74 17.66 12.44
C ASP A 219 21.00 17.42 13.94
N LYS A 220 22.26 17.19 14.33
CA LYS A 220 22.67 17.01 15.74
C LYS A 220 22.31 18.15 16.67
N SER A 221 22.15 19.37 16.15
CA SER A 221 21.78 20.54 16.97
C SER A 221 20.27 20.60 17.24
N GLY A 222 19.50 19.72 16.61
CA GLY A 222 18.04 19.72 16.65
C GLY A 222 17.40 20.73 15.69
N GLN A 223 18.19 21.35 14.81
CA GLN A 223 17.64 22.17 13.74
C GLN A 223 17.11 21.29 12.62
N PHE A 224 16.00 21.70 12.02
CA PHE A 224 15.41 20.95 10.92
C PHE A 224 15.29 21.76 9.64
N LYS A 225 15.25 21.04 8.52
CA LYS A 225 14.99 21.56 7.17
C LYS A 225 14.11 20.58 6.42
N TYR A 226 13.48 21.06 5.34
CA TYR A 226 12.75 20.23 4.39
C TYR A 226 13.54 20.07 3.10
N ILE A 227 13.42 18.91 2.47
CA ILE A 227 13.84 18.72 1.07
C ILE A 227 12.78 19.43 0.20
N PRO A 228 13.17 20.37 -0.69
CA PRO A 228 12.22 21.12 -1.50
C PRO A 228 11.72 20.28 -2.69
N PHE A 229 10.40 20.32 -2.96
CA PHE A 229 9.76 19.75 -4.13
C PHE A 229 8.90 20.83 -4.81
N GLU A 230 9.02 20.97 -6.14
CA GLU A 230 8.44 22.12 -6.86
C GLU A 230 7.10 21.80 -7.54
N GLU A 231 6.82 20.53 -7.87
CA GLU A 231 5.58 20.19 -8.57
C GLU A 231 4.36 20.26 -7.63
N ALA A 232 3.22 20.70 -8.17
CA ALA A 232 1.98 20.82 -7.40
C ALA A 232 1.37 19.46 -7.00
N VAL A 233 1.74 18.39 -7.71
CA VAL A 233 1.23 17.02 -7.53
C VAL A 233 2.41 16.06 -7.72
N TYR A 234 2.85 15.41 -6.67
CA TYR A 234 4.00 14.49 -6.69
C TYR A 234 3.90 13.46 -5.56
N SER A 235 4.75 12.45 -5.65
CA SER A 235 5.11 11.53 -4.58
C SER A 235 6.61 11.61 -4.31
N ALA A 236 7.00 11.65 -3.03
CA ALA A 236 8.39 11.71 -2.59
C ALA A 236 8.56 10.86 -1.32
N GLU A 237 9.29 9.77 -1.43
CA GLU A 237 9.45 8.77 -0.37
C GLU A 237 10.93 8.53 -0.09
N VAL A 238 11.29 8.40 1.19
CA VAL A 238 12.62 7.92 1.57
C VAL A 238 12.79 6.51 1.01
N ASP A 239 13.89 6.28 0.28
CA ASP A 239 14.20 4.98 -0.32
C ASP A 239 15.02 4.12 0.64
N GLU A 240 15.44 2.95 0.23
CA GLU A 240 16.38 2.13 1.00
C GLU A 240 17.69 2.89 1.25
N ASN A 241 18.03 3.01 2.53
CA ASN A 241 19.22 3.70 3.02
C ASN A 241 19.97 2.78 3.99
N PRO A 242 20.75 1.78 3.52
CA PRO A 242 21.37 0.79 4.39
C PRO A 242 22.48 1.38 5.27
N GLU A 243 23.13 2.46 4.81
CA GLU A 243 24.26 3.05 5.51
C GLU A 243 23.83 3.96 6.66
N PHE A 244 24.17 3.57 7.89
CA PHE A 244 23.88 4.39 9.06
C PHE A 244 24.78 5.64 9.16
N LYS A 245 26.10 5.48 8.86
CA LYS A 245 27.11 6.55 8.96
C LYS A 245 27.25 7.30 7.64
N THR A 246 26.22 8.06 7.27
CA THR A 246 26.22 8.88 6.05
C THR A 246 25.53 10.22 6.30
N THR A 247 25.86 11.24 5.49
CA THR A 247 25.14 12.50 5.40
C THR A 247 24.10 12.50 4.27
N VAL A 248 24.04 11.40 3.51
CA VAL A 248 23.19 11.28 2.32
C VAL A 248 21.94 10.51 2.69
N VAL A 249 20.76 11.07 2.36
CA VAL A 249 19.49 10.35 2.31
C VAL A 249 19.10 10.13 0.86
N ARG A 250 18.85 8.89 0.50
CA ARG A 250 18.28 8.52 -0.79
C ARG A 250 16.76 8.59 -0.72
N TYR A 251 16.16 9.19 -1.73
CA TYR A 251 14.71 9.23 -1.87
C TYR A 251 14.26 8.95 -3.30
N ARG A 252 13.06 8.42 -3.44
CA ARG A 252 12.35 8.28 -4.70
C ARG A 252 11.45 9.48 -4.90
N TYR A 253 11.42 9.98 -6.13
CA TYR A 253 10.53 11.06 -6.53
C TYR A 253 9.83 10.69 -7.83
N THR A 254 8.55 10.96 -7.90
CA THR A 254 7.75 10.83 -9.12
C THR A 254 6.59 11.82 -9.09
N SER A 255 6.01 12.08 -10.26
CA SER A 255 4.74 12.81 -10.36
C SER A 255 3.89 12.21 -11.48
N LEU A 256 2.73 12.75 -11.77
CA LEU A 256 1.95 12.32 -12.93
C LEU A 256 2.64 12.61 -14.27
N THR A 257 3.66 13.51 -14.27
CA THR A 257 4.41 13.93 -15.46
C THR A 257 5.91 13.69 -15.38
N THR A 258 6.46 13.34 -14.21
CA THR A 258 7.88 13.07 -14.01
C THR A 258 8.09 11.58 -13.76
N PRO A 259 8.86 10.87 -14.62
CA PRO A 259 9.23 9.47 -14.40
C PRO A 259 9.89 9.25 -13.06
N GLN A 260 9.72 8.03 -12.50
CA GLN A 260 10.35 7.66 -11.24
C GLN A 260 11.84 7.96 -11.27
N SER A 261 12.30 8.73 -10.31
CA SER A 261 13.66 9.24 -10.19
C SER A 261 14.21 8.93 -8.80
N ILE A 262 15.44 8.49 -8.74
CA ILE A 262 16.19 8.24 -7.51
C ILE A 262 17.17 9.39 -7.31
N PHE A 263 17.11 10.02 -6.16
CA PHE A 263 17.99 11.10 -5.77
C PHE A 263 18.78 10.73 -4.52
N ASP A 264 20.04 11.14 -4.48
CA ASP A 264 20.85 11.22 -3.27
C ASP A 264 20.89 12.69 -2.82
N PHE A 265 20.38 12.95 -1.62
CA PHE A 265 20.36 14.30 -1.02
C PHE A 265 21.35 14.37 0.13
N ASP A 266 22.35 15.22 0.01
CA ASP A 266 23.32 15.48 1.08
C ASP A 266 22.73 16.46 2.08
N MET A 267 22.36 15.96 3.26
CA MET A 267 21.75 16.73 4.35
C MET A 267 22.69 17.79 4.94
N ALA A 268 24.02 17.61 4.80
CA ALA A 268 24.99 18.59 5.27
C ALA A 268 25.07 19.82 4.34
N THR A 269 25.02 19.60 3.03
CA THR A 269 25.16 20.66 2.02
C THR A 269 23.83 21.16 1.46
N GLY A 270 22.75 20.38 1.61
CA GLY A 270 21.44 20.65 1.02
C GLY A 270 21.37 20.44 -0.50
N LYS A 271 22.28 19.64 -1.07
CA LYS A 271 22.33 19.36 -2.51
C LYS A 271 21.73 18.02 -2.85
N ALA A 272 20.87 17.99 -3.88
CA ALA A 272 20.34 16.77 -4.46
C ALA A 272 21.13 16.39 -5.73
N GLU A 273 21.42 15.10 -5.89
CA GLU A 273 22.02 14.52 -7.08
C GLU A 273 21.08 13.46 -7.67
N LEU A 274 20.67 13.60 -8.90
CA LEU A 274 19.91 12.57 -9.61
C LEU A 274 20.81 11.37 -9.91
N LYS A 275 20.48 10.21 -9.36
CA LYS A 275 21.23 8.96 -9.54
C LYS A 275 20.67 8.12 -10.69
N LYS A 276 19.33 8.07 -10.79
CA LYS A 276 18.66 7.30 -11.82
C LYS A 276 17.28 7.91 -12.10
N GLN A 277 16.90 7.94 -13.36
CA GLN A 277 15.53 8.18 -13.78
C GLN A 277 15.10 7.04 -14.68
N THR A 278 13.87 6.55 -14.47
CA THR A 278 13.30 5.51 -15.32
C THR A 278 13.18 6.04 -16.75
N GLU A 279 13.76 5.33 -17.70
CA GLU A 279 13.67 5.66 -19.11
C GLU A 279 12.25 5.42 -19.64
N VAL A 280 11.75 6.38 -20.40
CA VAL A 280 10.48 6.26 -21.11
C VAL A 280 10.78 6.01 -22.57
N LEU A 281 10.44 4.82 -23.06
CA LEU A 281 10.68 4.46 -24.45
C LEU A 281 9.75 5.26 -25.38
N GLY A 282 10.28 5.64 -26.54
CA GLY A 282 9.56 6.45 -27.54
C GLY A 282 9.76 7.96 -27.37
N THR A 283 8.81 8.73 -27.87
CA THR A 283 8.88 10.21 -27.87
C THR A 283 8.10 10.76 -26.68
N PHE A 284 8.68 10.75 -25.50
CA PHE A 284 8.13 11.40 -24.33
C PHE A 284 8.81 12.74 -24.07
N ASP A 285 8.00 13.80 -23.93
CA ASP A 285 8.46 15.10 -23.45
C ASP A 285 7.47 15.58 -22.37
N LYS A 286 7.97 15.69 -21.14
CA LYS A 286 7.21 16.18 -19.98
C LYS A 286 6.47 17.50 -20.26
N ALA A 287 7.07 18.38 -21.06
CA ALA A 287 6.50 19.69 -21.39
C ALA A 287 5.14 19.61 -22.11
N ASN A 288 4.83 18.48 -22.74
CA ASN A 288 3.55 18.25 -23.42
C ASN A 288 2.39 17.91 -22.48
N TYR A 289 2.66 17.58 -21.24
CA TYR A 289 1.66 17.14 -20.27
C TYR A 289 1.45 18.19 -19.18
N GLN A 290 0.26 18.18 -18.60
CA GLN A 290 -0.14 19.06 -17.50
C GLN A 290 -0.75 18.22 -16.40
N SER A 291 -0.28 18.43 -15.16
CA SER A 291 -0.96 17.93 -13.95
C SER A 291 -1.68 19.09 -13.26
N GLU A 292 -2.81 18.76 -12.65
CA GLU A 292 -3.63 19.68 -11.86
C GLU A 292 -4.12 18.98 -10.60
N ARG A 293 -4.48 19.77 -9.59
CA ARG A 293 -5.16 19.30 -8.42
C ARG A 293 -6.41 20.12 -8.20
N VAL A 294 -7.55 19.45 -8.18
CA VAL A 294 -8.86 20.06 -7.92
C VAL A 294 -9.48 19.44 -6.66
N PHE A 295 -10.57 20.03 -6.17
CA PHE A 295 -11.25 19.56 -4.97
C PHE A 295 -12.73 19.39 -5.25
N ALA A 296 -13.24 18.18 -5.07
CA ALA A 296 -14.65 17.86 -5.15
C ALA A 296 -15.28 18.03 -3.76
N LYS A 297 -16.47 18.63 -3.70
CA LYS A 297 -17.20 18.79 -2.45
C LYS A 297 -18.12 17.60 -2.24
N ALA A 298 -17.85 16.76 -1.25
CA ALA A 298 -18.74 15.69 -0.83
C ALA A 298 -20.03 16.22 -0.20
N SER A 299 -21.04 15.37 -0.07
CA SER A 299 -22.36 15.74 0.45
C SER A 299 -22.36 16.25 1.89
N ASP A 300 -21.37 15.82 2.69
CA ASP A 300 -21.15 16.30 4.06
C ASP A 300 -20.30 17.57 4.15
N GLY A 301 -19.91 18.13 3.00
CA GLY A 301 -19.09 19.35 2.90
C GLY A 301 -17.58 19.09 2.85
N THR A 302 -17.13 17.86 2.99
CA THR A 302 -15.71 17.48 2.91
C THR A 302 -15.15 17.77 1.52
N MET A 303 -13.98 18.41 1.46
CA MET A 303 -13.27 18.71 0.21
C MET A 303 -12.34 17.56 -0.15
N VAL A 304 -12.69 16.77 -1.14
CA VAL A 304 -11.96 15.58 -1.60
C VAL A 304 -10.99 15.96 -2.70
N PRO A 305 -9.68 15.77 -2.53
CA PRO A 305 -8.70 16.08 -3.57
C PRO A 305 -8.84 15.13 -4.76
N VAL A 306 -8.64 15.68 -5.98
CA VAL A 306 -8.55 14.91 -7.22
C VAL A 306 -7.33 15.39 -7.99
N SER A 307 -6.39 14.47 -8.26
CA SER A 307 -5.21 14.75 -9.08
C SER A 307 -5.49 14.38 -10.52
N LEU A 308 -5.18 15.29 -11.45
CA LEU A 308 -5.46 15.13 -12.88
C LEU A 308 -4.17 15.22 -13.69
N VAL A 309 -4.12 14.47 -14.81
CA VAL A 309 -3.10 14.65 -15.84
C VAL A 309 -3.70 14.46 -17.22
N TYR A 310 -3.24 15.28 -18.15
CA TYR A 310 -3.64 15.22 -19.55
C TYR A 310 -2.53 15.78 -20.47
N ARG A 311 -2.64 15.48 -21.76
CA ARG A 311 -1.78 16.05 -22.79
C ARG A 311 -2.35 17.39 -23.27
N LYS A 312 -1.56 18.46 -23.16
CA LYS A 312 -2.00 19.86 -23.36
C LYS A 312 -2.59 20.13 -24.75
N ASP A 313 -1.91 19.68 -25.79
CA ASP A 313 -2.29 19.89 -27.20
C ASP A 313 -3.57 19.12 -27.60
N LEU A 314 -3.91 18.06 -26.86
CA LEU A 314 -5.10 17.26 -27.08
C LEU A 314 -6.29 17.66 -26.19
N ARG A 315 -6.06 18.51 -25.18
CA ARG A 315 -7.11 18.99 -24.28
C ARG A 315 -7.99 20.02 -24.98
N LYS A 316 -9.20 19.63 -25.31
CA LYS A 316 -10.20 20.49 -25.96
C LYS A 316 -11.08 21.20 -24.91
N LYS A 317 -11.73 22.30 -25.29
CA LYS A 317 -12.82 22.88 -24.49
C LYS A 317 -13.99 21.90 -24.45
N GLY A 318 -14.56 21.68 -23.26
CA GLY A 318 -15.69 20.80 -23.05
C GLY A 318 -15.31 19.38 -22.64
N PRO A 319 -16.30 18.48 -22.51
CA PRO A 319 -16.12 17.14 -22.00
C PRO A 319 -15.10 16.32 -22.79
N THR A 320 -14.27 15.60 -22.07
CA THR A 320 -13.15 14.79 -22.60
C THR A 320 -13.23 13.39 -22.01
N ARG A 321 -12.81 12.38 -22.76
CA ARG A 321 -12.70 11.01 -22.21
C ARG A 321 -11.86 11.04 -20.96
N THR A 322 -12.38 10.52 -19.86
CA THR A 322 -11.72 10.55 -18.56
C THR A 322 -11.67 9.15 -17.96
N TYR A 323 -10.51 8.81 -17.43
CA TYR A 323 -10.29 7.60 -16.65
C TYR A 323 -10.07 8.02 -15.20
N LEU A 324 -11.05 7.70 -14.34
CA LEU A 324 -11.02 8.03 -12.91
C LEU A 324 -10.76 6.76 -12.11
N THR A 325 -9.79 6.80 -11.22
CA THR A 325 -9.45 5.69 -10.33
C THR A 325 -9.44 6.12 -8.87
N GLY A 326 -9.60 5.15 -7.95
CA GLY A 326 -9.52 5.36 -6.51
C GLY A 326 -9.44 4.04 -5.76
N TYR A 327 -9.08 4.10 -4.47
CA TYR A 327 -8.94 2.92 -3.62
C TYR A 327 -9.74 3.07 -2.31
N GLY A 328 -9.28 3.89 -1.38
CA GLY A 328 -10.01 4.33 -0.19
C GLY A 328 -10.18 3.28 0.90
N SER A 329 -9.15 2.49 1.21
CA SER A 329 -9.17 1.49 2.27
C SER A 329 -7.79 1.35 2.92
N TYR A 330 -7.76 0.82 4.15
CA TYR A 330 -6.56 0.47 4.91
C TYR A 330 -5.61 1.64 5.23
N GLY A 331 -6.05 2.89 5.13
CA GLY A 331 -5.16 4.03 5.20
C GLY A 331 -4.18 4.11 4.03
N SER A 332 -4.36 3.28 3.00
CA SER A 332 -3.46 3.26 1.84
C SER A 332 -3.68 4.50 0.98
N SER A 333 -2.69 5.38 0.97
CA SER A 333 -2.69 6.57 0.11
C SER A 333 -2.46 6.20 -1.34
N PHE A 334 -3.31 6.69 -2.22
CA PHE A 334 -3.18 6.47 -3.65
C PHE A 334 -2.43 7.65 -4.29
N ASP A 335 -1.13 7.69 -4.04
CA ASP A 335 -0.27 8.80 -4.42
C ASP A 335 -0.07 8.92 -5.94
N PRO A 336 0.13 10.13 -6.47
CA PRO A 336 0.35 10.36 -7.90
C PRO A 336 1.74 9.87 -8.33
N TYR A 337 1.78 8.95 -9.28
CA TYR A 337 3.01 8.41 -9.85
C TYR A 337 2.99 8.44 -11.38
N PHE A 338 4.16 8.47 -12.00
CA PHE A 338 4.31 8.34 -13.44
C PHE A 338 4.05 6.91 -13.91
N SER A 339 3.40 6.80 -15.07
CA SER A 339 3.25 5.51 -15.75
C SER A 339 3.41 5.70 -17.27
N SER A 340 4.40 5.03 -17.86
CA SER A 340 4.58 5.01 -19.31
C SER A 340 3.42 4.36 -20.06
N ILE A 341 2.75 3.38 -19.42
CA ILE A 341 1.56 2.73 -19.98
C ILE A 341 0.39 3.71 -20.08
N ARG A 342 0.24 4.58 -19.08
CA ARG A 342 -0.79 5.63 -19.04
C ARG A 342 -0.67 6.60 -20.23
N LEU A 343 0.53 6.80 -20.77
CA LEU A 343 0.72 7.63 -21.96
C LEU A 343 -0.14 7.16 -23.14
N THR A 344 -0.44 5.85 -23.21
CA THR A 344 -1.37 5.30 -24.21
C THR A 344 -2.76 5.96 -24.15
N LEU A 345 -3.25 6.28 -22.97
CA LEU A 345 -4.51 7.02 -22.79
C LEU A 345 -4.32 8.50 -23.06
N LEU A 346 -3.29 9.12 -22.46
CA LEU A 346 -3.04 10.56 -22.55
C LEU A 346 -2.81 11.00 -24.02
N ASP A 347 -2.04 10.22 -24.79
CA ASP A 347 -1.74 10.48 -26.21
C ASP A 347 -2.95 10.23 -27.13
N ARG A 348 -4.03 9.67 -26.59
CA ARG A 348 -5.34 9.58 -27.26
C ARG A 348 -6.36 10.59 -26.72
N GLY A 349 -5.87 11.61 -26.02
CA GLY A 349 -6.66 12.73 -25.50
C GLY A 349 -7.52 12.40 -24.29
N PHE A 350 -7.16 11.39 -23.51
CA PHE A 350 -7.81 11.16 -22.21
C PHE A 350 -7.27 12.10 -21.14
N ILE A 351 -8.12 12.40 -20.16
CA ILE A 351 -7.72 12.83 -18.83
C ILE A 351 -7.59 11.57 -17.97
N TYR A 352 -6.51 11.46 -17.22
CA TYR A 352 -6.39 10.48 -16.14
C TYR A 352 -6.56 11.18 -14.81
N ALA A 353 -7.40 10.65 -13.94
CA ALA A 353 -7.75 11.25 -12.66
C ALA A 353 -7.61 10.24 -11.51
N ILE A 354 -7.10 10.70 -10.37
CA ILE A 354 -7.02 9.95 -9.11
C ILE A 354 -7.90 10.67 -8.09
N ALA A 355 -8.91 9.98 -7.57
CA ALA A 355 -9.72 10.46 -6.46
C ALA A 355 -9.08 10.03 -5.13
N HIS A 356 -8.61 10.99 -4.33
CA HIS A 356 -7.99 10.77 -3.02
C HIS A 356 -9.08 10.74 -1.94
N ILE A 357 -9.88 9.67 -1.95
CA ILE A 357 -11.09 9.51 -1.14
C ILE A 357 -10.81 9.05 0.28
N ARG A 358 -11.74 9.31 1.20
CA ARG A 358 -11.65 8.81 2.58
C ARG A 358 -11.55 7.29 2.61
N GLY A 359 -10.80 6.79 3.59
CA GLY A 359 -10.36 5.39 3.71
C GLY A 359 -8.92 5.20 3.27
N GLY A 360 -8.36 6.12 2.45
CA GLY A 360 -6.92 6.37 2.35
C GLY A 360 -6.42 7.25 3.50
N GLN A 361 -5.18 7.72 3.43
CA GLN A 361 -4.55 8.55 4.47
C GLN A 361 -3.95 9.85 3.90
N GLU A 362 -4.33 10.21 2.68
CA GLU A 362 -3.75 11.35 1.95
C GLU A 362 -3.88 12.67 2.73
N MET A 363 -4.99 12.86 3.45
CA MET A 363 -5.24 14.06 4.25
C MET A 363 -5.02 13.83 5.75
N GLY A 364 -4.15 12.88 6.11
CA GLY A 364 -3.85 12.50 7.49
C GLY A 364 -4.73 11.36 8.03
N ARG A 365 -4.47 10.96 9.27
CA ARG A 365 -5.17 9.83 9.91
C ARG A 365 -6.70 9.99 9.99
N PRO A 366 -7.25 11.20 10.25
CA PRO A 366 -8.71 11.39 10.22
C PRO A 366 -9.35 11.02 8.88
N TRP A 367 -8.60 11.06 7.78
CA TRP A 367 -9.06 10.66 6.45
C TRP A 367 -9.35 9.16 6.39
N TYR A 368 -8.47 8.36 6.98
CA TYR A 368 -8.65 6.92 7.14
C TYR A 368 -9.79 6.60 8.11
N ASP A 369 -9.78 7.19 9.30
CA ASP A 369 -10.76 6.89 10.35
C ASP A 369 -12.20 7.27 9.97
N ASN A 370 -12.37 8.20 9.01
CA ASN A 370 -13.65 8.59 8.45
C ASN A 370 -14.03 7.80 7.18
N GLY A 371 -13.26 6.79 6.80
CA GLY A 371 -13.51 5.92 5.65
C GLY A 371 -13.51 4.42 5.97
N LYS A 372 -13.57 4.02 7.23
CA LYS A 372 -13.61 2.62 7.67
C LYS A 372 -14.78 2.32 8.61
N LEU A 373 -14.98 1.04 8.93
CA LEU A 373 -16.02 0.56 9.85
C LEU A 373 -17.39 1.17 9.51
N LEU A 374 -18.11 1.69 10.51
CA LEU A 374 -19.44 2.33 10.33
C LEU A 374 -19.40 3.67 9.55
N LYS A 375 -18.23 4.09 9.08
CA LYS A 375 -18.05 5.28 8.22
C LYS A 375 -17.63 4.93 6.79
N LYS A 376 -17.53 3.64 6.46
CA LYS A 376 -17.07 3.17 5.15
C LYS A 376 -17.81 3.75 3.96
N LYS A 377 -19.08 4.05 4.10
CA LYS A 377 -19.88 4.67 3.02
C LYS A 377 -19.36 6.02 2.56
N ASN A 378 -18.59 6.75 3.39
CA ASN A 378 -17.96 8.00 2.99
C ASN A 378 -16.98 7.79 1.82
N THR A 379 -16.27 6.66 1.77
CA THR A 379 -15.41 6.28 0.64
C THR A 379 -16.19 6.31 -0.69
N PHE A 380 -17.37 5.74 -0.70
CA PHE A 380 -18.20 5.60 -1.90
C PHE A 380 -18.84 6.94 -2.31
N THR A 381 -19.33 7.68 -1.34
CA THR A 381 -19.95 9.01 -1.60
C THR A 381 -18.91 10.04 -2.03
N ASP A 382 -17.69 9.97 -1.52
CA ASP A 382 -16.55 10.80 -1.95
C ASP A 382 -16.20 10.54 -3.42
N PHE A 383 -16.13 9.27 -3.82
CA PHE A 383 -15.82 8.91 -5.21
C PHE A 383 -16.91 9.37 -6.18
N ILE A 384 -18.18 9.21 -5.79
CA ILE A 384 -19.33 9.73 -6.55
C ILE A 384 -19.22 11.25 -6.67
N ALA A 385 -18.93 11.96 -5.58
CA ALA A 385 -18.76 13.41 -5.61
C ALA A 385 -17.60 13.86 -6.52
N CYS A 386 -16.49 13.10 -6.55
CA CYS A 386 -15.39 13.35 -7.50
C CYS A 386 -15.85 13.20 -8.95
N ALA A 387 -16.61 12.15 -9.27
CA ALA A 387 -17.15 11.92 -10.60
C ALA A 387 -18.13 13.04 -11.01
N GLU A 388 -19.05 13.42 -10.13
CA GLU A 388 -20.00 14.51 -10.34
C GLU A 388 -19.28 15.85 -10.54
N HIS A 389 -18.30 16.15 -9.71
CA HIS A 389 -17.47 17.36 -9.84
C HIS A 389 -16.78 17.45 -11.21
N LEU A 390 -16.17 16.36 -11.67
CA LEU A 390 -15.50 16.32 -12.97
C LEU A 390 -16.48 16.55 -14.13
N ILE A 391 -17.71 16.06 -14.00
CA ILE A 391 -18.79 16.30 -14.99
C ILE A 391 -19.25 17.77 -14.92
N GLU A 392 -19.56 18.29 -13.74
CA GLU A 392 -20.04 19.67 -13.53
C GLU A 392 -19.02 20.72 -13.99
N GLN A 393 -17.74 20.47 -13.76
CA GLN A 393 -16.65 21.36 -14.19
C GLN A 393 -16.29 21.20 -15.67
N GLY A 394 -16.97 20.29 -16.41
CA GLY A 394 -16.76 20.10 -17.84
C GLY A 394 -15.44 19.40 -18.19
N TYR A 395 -14.83 18.68 -17.25
CA TYR A 395 -13.69 17.79 -17.55
C TYR A 395 -14.16 16.59 -18.39
N THR A 396 -15.31 16.04 -18.06
CA THR A 396 -15.90 14.87 -18.71
C THR A 396 -17.44 14.96 -18.78
N ASP A 397 -18.08 13.92 -19.29
CA ASP A 397 -19.52 13.65 -19.14
C ASP A 397 -19.76 12.15 -18.90
N ARG A 398 -21.02 11.79 -18.66
CA ARG A 398 -21.43 10.42 -18.33
C ARG A 398 -21.11 9.41 -19.43
N ASP A 399 -21.12 9.84 -20.68
CA ASP A 399 -20.82 8.99 -21.84
C ASP A 399 -19.32 8.86 -22.12
N LEU A 400 -18.48 9.60 -21.40
CA LEU A 400 -17.03 9.65 -21.57
C LEU A 400 -16.25 9.25 -20.32
N LEU A 401 -16.94 9.03 -19.19
CA LEU A 401 -16.29 8.69 -17.91
C LEU A 401 -16.15 7.17 -17.75
N VAL A 402 -14.92 6.73 -17.62
CA VAL A 402 -14.51 5.37 -17.26
C VAL A 402 -13.99 5.37 -15.84
N ILE A 403 -14.34 4.36 -15.05
CA ILE A 403 -13.82 4.19 -13.69
C ILE A 403 -13.11 2.85 -13.52
N ASN A 404 -12.11 2.83 -12.64
CA ASN A 404 -11.33 1.64 -12.32
C ASN A 404 -11.02 1.57 -10.83
N GLY A 405 -10.94 0.35 -10.31
CA GLY A 405 -10.44 0.02 -8.99
C GLY A 405 -10.25 -1.47 -8.81
N GLY A 406 -9.21 -1.84 -8.06
CA GLY A 406 -8.85 -3.22 -7.79
C GLY A 406 -8.99 -3.60 -6.32
N SER A 407 -9.24 -4.88 -6.00
CA SER A 407 -9.32 -5.38 -4.63
C SER A 407 -10.39 -4.63 -3.81
N ALA A 408 -10.04 -3.95 -2.73
CA ALA A 408 -10.92 -3.03 -2.01
C ALA A 408 -11.38 -1.83 -2.89
N GLY A 409 -10.55 -1.38 -3.86
CA GLY A 409 -10.99 -0.46 -4.92
C GLY A 409 -12.00 -1.11 -5.87
N GLY A 410 -11.98 -2.43 -6.02
CA GLY A 410 -13.01 -3.21 -6.72
C GLY A 410 -14.33 -3.26 -5.95
N LEU A 411 -14.30 -3.33 -4.61
CA LEU A 411 -15.47 -3.10 -3.76
C LEU A 411 -16.06 -1.71 -4.05
N LEU A 412 -15.22 -0.66 -4.07
CA LEU A 412 -15.62 0.69 -4.44
C LEU A 412 -16.37 0.68 -5.79
N MET A 413 -15.81 0.05 -6.83
CA MET A 413 -16.45 -0.05 -8.15
C MET A 413 -17.81 -0.73 -8.07
N GLY A 414 -17.91 -1.86 -7.37
CA GLY A 414 -19.16 -2.59 -7.20
C GLY A 414 -20.25 -1.79 -6.48
N VAL A 415 -19.87 -1.00 -5.46
CA VAL A 415 -20.80 -0.15 -4.71
C VAL A 415 -21.29 1.02 -5.56
N VAL A 416 -20.38 1.78 -6.18
CA VAL A 416 -20.77 3.01 -6.89
C VAL A 416 -21.64 2.72 -8.13
N VAL A 417 -21.43 1.57 -8.80
CA VAL A 417 -22.32 1.17 -9.91
C VAL A 417 -23.70 0.71 -9.45
N ASN A 418 -23.83 0.18 -8.23
CA ASN A 418 -25.12 -0.11 -7.63
C ASN A 418 -25.87 1.17 -7.20
N MET A 419 -25.12 2.18 -6.73
CA MET A 419 -25.68 3.45 -6.24
C MET A 419 -26.00 4.43 -7.38
N ARG A 420 -25.07 4.60 -8.33
CA ARG A 420 -25.15 5.60 -9.41
C ARG A 420 -24.65 5.03 -10.75
N PRO A 421 -25.35 4.01 -11.29
CA PRO A 421 -24.99 3.42 -12.58
C PRO A 421 -25.04 4.43 -13.74
N ASP A 422 -25.81 5.49 -13.57
CA ASP A 422 -26.03 6.55 -14.55
C ASP A 422 -24.82 7.46 -14.80
N LEU A 423 -23.83 7.45 -13.91
CA LEU A 423 -22.67 8.35 -14.00
C LEU A 423 -21.55 7.83 -14.91
N PHE A 424 -21.51 6.54 -15.19
CA PHE A 424 -20.34 5.89 -15.76
C PHE A 424 -20.64 5.22 -17.09
N LYS A 425 -19.75 5.41 -18.08
CA LYS A 425 -19.83 4.73 -19.37
C LYS A 425 -19.28 3.30 -19.32
N ALA A 426 -18.16 3.14 -18.63
CA ALA A 426 -17.51 1.85 -18.47
C ALA A 426 -16.84 1.73 -17.11
N VAL A 427 -16.70 0.49 -16.64
CA VAL A 427 -16.09 0.14 -15.35
C VAL A 427 -15.12 -1.01 -15.53
N ILE A 428 -13.96 -0.88 -14.94
CA ILE A 428 -12.99 -1.97 -14.77
C ILE A 428 -12.92 -2.26 -13.27
N ALA A 429 -13.28 -3.48 -12.88
CA ALA A 429 -13.22 -3.95 -11.50
C ALA A 429 -12.23 -5.13 -11.45
N ASP A 430 -11.02 -4.84 -10.94
CA ASP A 430 -9.94 -5.81 -10.90
C ASP A 430 -9.94 -6.56 -9.58
N VAL A 431 -9.95 -7.91 -9.67
CA VAL A 431 -9.98 -8.82 -8.51
C VAL A 431 -10.85 -8.29 -7.35
N PRO A 432 -12.13 -7.91 -7.62
CA PRO A 432 -12.90 -7.07 -6.73
C PRO A 432 -13.46 -7.81 -5.53
N PHE A 433 -13.32 -7.21 -4.33
CA PHE A 433 -13.94 -7.65 -3.08
C PHE A 433 -15.43 -7.29 -3.06
N VAL A 434 -16.28 -8.15 -3.60
CA VAL A 434 -17.69 -7.83 -3.89
C VAL A 434 -18.72 -8.67 -3.14
N ASP A 435 -18.31 -9.73 -2.45
CA ASP A 435 -19.18 -10.60 -1.64
C ASP A 435 -18.89 -10.43 -0.14
N VAL A 436 -18.84 -9.18 0.31
CA VAL A 436 -18.35 -8.75 1.62
C VAL A 436 -18.90 -9.57 2.78
N ILE A 437 -20.22 -9.79 2.82
CA ILE A 437 -20.89 -10.47 3.93
C ILE A 437 -20.47 -11.93 4.02
N ASN A 438 -20.50 -12.66 2.91
CA ASN A 438 -20.20 -14.08 2.94
C ASN A 438 -18.72 -14.33 3.26
N THR A 439 -17.83 -13.51 2.71
CA THR A 439 -16.40 -13.60 2.98
C THR A 439 -16.10 -13.27 4.43
N MET A 440 -16.62 -12.15 4.96
CA MET A 440 -16.34 -11.71 6.33
C MET A 440 -16.99 -12.61 7.42
N LEU A 441 -17.99 -13.42 7.08
CA LEU A 441 -18.58 -14.42 7.97
C LEU A 441 -17.78 -15.72 8.06
N ASP A 442 -16.82 -15.94 7.17
CA ASP A 442 -16.01 -17.15 7.14
C ASP A 442 -14.57 -16.91 7.63
N PRO A 443 -14.30 -17.06 8.94
CA PRO A 443 -12.97 -16.80 9.52
C PRO A 443 -11.91 -17.85 9.13
N SER A 444 -12.27 -18.85 8.32
CA SER A 444 -11.32 -19.82 7.74
C SER A 444 -10.66 -19.29 6.46
N LEU A 445 -11.24 -18.26 5.85
CA LEU A 445 -10.65 -17.60 4.68
C LEU A 445 -9.47 -16.71 5.12
N PRO A 446 -8.47 -16.54 4.24
CA PRO A 446 -7.34 -15.65 4.50
C PRO A 446 -7.78 -14.23 4.86
N LEU A 447 -7.02 -13.57 5.74
CA LEU A 447 -7.14 -12.17 6.15
C LEU A 447 -8.41 -11.79 6.95
N VAL A 448 -9.48 -12.59 6.93
CA VAL A 448 -10.81 -12.20 7.47
C VAL A 448 -10.76 -11.68 8.90
N ARG A 449 -10.00 -12.32 9.80
CA ARG A 449 -9.92 -11.89 11.21
C ARG A 449 -9.19 -10.57 11.38
N GLU A 450 -8.15 -10.34 10.59
CA GLU A 450 -7.36 -9.11 10.56
C GLU A 450 -8.22 -7.94 10.05
N GLU A 451 -9.09 -8.22 9.11
CA GLU A 451 -9.94 -7.24 8.44
C GLU A 451 -11.16 -6.79 9.24
N TYR A 452 -11.41 -7.38 10.41
CA TYR A 452 -12.48 -6.90 11.29
C TYR A 452 -12.24 -5.45 11.77
N GLU A 453 -10.99 -4.99 11.82
CA GLU A 453 -10.66 -3.60 12.17
C GLU A 453 -10.87 -2.62 10.99
N GLU A 454 -10.98 -3.10 9.76
CA GLU A 454 -11.29 -2.29 8.58
C GLU A 454 -12.79 -2.27 8.27
N TRP A 455 -13.41 -3.46 8.20
CA TRP A 455 -14.80 -3.61 7.76
C TRP A 455 -15.80 -3.74 8.91
N GLY A 456 -15.37 -4.22 10.07
CA GLY A 456 -16.19 -4.63 11.20
C GLY A 456 -16.42 -6.15 11.25
N ASN A 457 -16.81 -6.64 12.41
CA ASN A 457 -17.12 -8.05 12.62
C ASN A 457 -18.61 -8.33 12.34
N PRO A 458 -18.99 -9.04 11.26
CA PRO A 458 -20.41 -9.28 10.92
C PRO A 458 -21.14 -10.22 11.89
N ASN A 459 -20.44 -10.85 12.83
CA ASN A 459 -21.11 -11.56 13.94
C ASN A 459 -21.76 -10.59 14.93
N GLU A 460 -21.43 -9.31 14.87
CA GLU A 460 -22.10 -8.23 15.57
C GLU A 460 -23.15 -7.59 14.66
N LYS A 461 -24.41 -7.55 15.12
CA LYS A 461 -25.54 -7.13 14.28
C LYS A 461 -25.37 -5.74 13.65
N GLU A 462 -24.78 -4.81 14.35
CA GLU A 462 -24.56 -3.44 13.86
C GLU A 462 -23.64 -3.43 12.63
N PHE A 463 -22.52 -4.15 12.69
CA PHE A 463 -21.59 -4.27 11.56
C PHE A 463 -22.19 -5.09 10.43
N PHE A 464 -22.93 -6.16 10.73
CA PHE A 464 -23.63 -6.94 9.72
C PHE A 464 -24.59 -6.06 8.91
N ASP A 465 -25.51 -5.36 9.59
CA ASP A 465 -26.51 -4.51 8.95
C ASP A 465 -25.83 -3.42 8.10
N TYR A 466 -24.75 -2.83 8.64
CA TYR A 466 -24.02 -1.78 7.93
C TYR A 466 -23.31 -2.32 6.67
N MET A 467 -22.55 -3.40 6.77
CA MET A 467 -21.89 -4.04 5.63
C MET A 467 -22.91 -4.55 4.59
N TYR A 468 -23.99 -5.18 5.04
CA TYR A 468 -25.06 -5.65 4.15
C TYR A 468 -25.64 -4.50 3.34
N SER A 469 -25.73 -3.31 3.91
CA SER A 469 -26.31 -2.13 3.26
C SER A 469 -25.47 -1.58 2.09
N TYR A 470 -24.20 -2.02 1.94
CA TYR A 470 -23.35 -1.62 0.80
C TYR A 470 -22.72 -2.82 0.06
N SER A 471 -22.68 -4.02 0.61
CA SER A 471 -22.08 -5.20 -0.05
C SER A 471 -22.55 -5.32 -1.50
N PRO A 472 -21.66 -5.24 -2.50
CA PRO A 472 -22.05 -5.17 -3.90
C PRO A 472 -22.93 -6.33 -4.35
N TYR A 473 -22.52 -7.57 -4.03
CA TYR A 473 -23.26 -8.76 -4.41
C TYR A 473 -24.71 -8.77 -3.87
N ASN A 474 -24.89 -8.30 -2.63
CA ASN A 474 -26.21 -8.27 -1.98
C ASN A 474 -27.12 -7.16 -2.52
N ASN A 475 -26.53 -6.07 -3.02
CA ASN A 475 -27.24 -4.87 -3.46
C ASN A 475 -27.41 -4.73 -4.99
N ILE A 476 -27.15 -5.79 -5.76
CA ILE A 476 -27.50 -5.83 -7.20
C ILE A 476 -29.02 -5.72 -7.35
N LYS A 477 -29.45 -4.83 -8.22
CA LYS A 477 -30.85 -4.52 -8.52
C LYS A 477 -31.18 -4.75 -9.99
N ALA A 478 -32.47 -4.89 -10.30
CA ALA A 478 -32.96 -4.84 -11.67
C ALA A 478 -32.92 -3.39 -12.17
N GLN A 479 -31.82 -3.01 -12.79
CA GLN A 479 -31.56 -1.67 -13.34
C GLN A 479 -30.56 -1.74 -14.49
N ASP A 480 -30.39 -0.64 -15.21
CA ASP A 480 -29.35 -0.51 -16.23
C ASP A 480 -27.98 -0.31 -15.55
N TYR A 481 -26.97 -1.03 -16.02
CA TYR A 481 -25.58 -0.93 -15.58
C TYR A 481 -24.67 -0.45 -16.72
N PRO A 482 -23.57 0.23 -16.42
CA PRO A 482 -22.55 0.57 -17.42
C PRO A 482 -21.93 -0.70 -18.05
N ALA A 483 -21.15 -0.53 -19.11
CA ALA A 483 -20.33 -1.61 -19.61
C ALA A 483 -19.28 -1.98 -18.55
N MET A 484 -19.10 -3.27 -18.26
CA MET A 484 -18.20 -3.72 -17.18
C MET A 484 -17.23 -4.79 -17.65
N LEU A 485 -15.96 -4.65 -17.27
CA LEU A 485 -14.95 -5.68 -17.29
C LEU A 485 -14.59 -6.01 -15.84
N VAL A 486 -14.75 -7.27 -15.47
CA VAL A 486 -14.40 -7.79 -14.15
C VAL A 486 -13.28 -8.81 -14.33
N THR A 487 -12.19 -8.69 -13.56
CA THR A 487 -11.07 -9.64 -13.61
C THR A 487 -11.02 -10.51 -12.36
N ALA A 488 -10.32 -11.64 -12.43
CA ALA A 488 -10.09 -12.56 -11.32
C ALA A 488 -8.79 -13.34 -11.53
N GLY A 489 -8.12 -13.70 -10.44
CA GLY A 489 -7.02 -14.67 -10.41
C GLY A 489 -7.47 -15.99 -9.79
N LEU A 490 -7.18 -17.14 -10.40
CA LEU A 490 -7.60 -18.44 -9.86
C LEU A 490 -6.89 -18.75 -8.52
N ASN A 491 -5.62 -18.33 -8.41
CA ASN A 491 -4.77 -18.59 -7.24
C ASN A 491 -4.73 -17.39 -6.27
N ASP A 492 -5.72 -16.50 -6.36
CA ASP A 492 -5.78 -15.31 -5.52
C ASP A 492 -6.01 -15.67 -4.05
N PRO A 493 -5.04 -15.41 -3.14
CA PRO A 493 -5.17 -15.73 -1.73
C PRO A 493 -5.89 -14.65 -0.93
N ARG A 494 -6.14 -13.46 -1.50
CA ARG A 494 -6.73 -12.29 -0.81
C ARG A 494 -8.20 -12.11 -1.12
N VAL A 495 -8.56 -12.20 -2.40
CA VAL A 495 -9.94 -12.12 -2.88
C VAL A 495 -10.23 -13.35 -3.73
N SER A 496 -10.95 -14.27 -3.17
CA SER A 496 -11.24 -15.54 -3.82
C SER A 496 -11.95 -15.35 -5.16
N TYR A 497 -11.51 -16.06 -6.20
CA TYR A 497 -12.01 -15.96 -7.58
C TYR A 497 -13.54 -16.12 -7.72
N TRP A 498 -14.18 -16.78 -6.77
CA TRP A 498 -15.64 -16.98 -6.80
C TRP A 498 -16.42 -15.71 -6.47
N GLU A 499 -15.83 -14.71 -5.77
CA GLU A 499 -16.51 -13.43 -5.51
C GLU A 499 -16.84 -12.70 -6.83
N PRO A 500 -15.86 -12.34 -7.67
CA PRO A 500 -16.16 -11.74 -8.98
C PRO A 500 -16.99 -12.64 -9.88
N ALA A 501 -16.80 -13.96 -9.82
CA ALA A 501 -17.59 -14.89 -10.63
C ALA A 501 -19.09 -14.89 -10.24
N LYS A 502 -19.40 -14.96 -8.94
CA LYS A 502 -20.77 -14.87 -8.41
C LYS A 502 -21.40 -13.50 -8.72
N PHE A 503 -20.63 -12.43 -8.53
CA PHE A 503 -21.09 -11.07 -8.81
C PHE A 503 -21.52 -10.92 -10.28
N VAL A 504 -20.66 -11.31 -11.22
CA VAL A 504 -20.97 -11.26 -12.66
C VAL A 504 -22.14 -12.17 -13.02
N ALA A 505 -22.21 -13.39 -12.46
CA ALA A 505 -23.34 -14.30 -12.71
C ALA A 505 -24.67 -13.69 -12.28
N LYS A 506 -24.72 -13.07 -11.09
CA LYS A 506 -25.94 -12.40 -10.59
C LYS A 506 -26.28 -11.14 -11.41
N LEU A 507 -25.27 -10.33 -11.77
CA LEU A 507 -25.50 -9.16 -12.63
C LEU A 507 -26.13 -9.56 -13.98
N ARG A 508 -25.68 -10.65 -14.61
CA ARG A 508 -26.24 -11.15 -15.88
C ARG A 508 -27.74 -11.46 -15.79
N THR A 509 -28.21 -11.87 -14.62
CA THR A 509 -29.65 -12.19 -14.41
C THR A 509 -30.49 -10.97 -14.03
N MET A 510 -29.86 -9.93 -13.49
CA MET A 510 -30.55 -8.78 -12.90
C MET A 510 -30.55 -7.53 -13.79
N LYS A 511 -29.46 -7.31 -14.57
CA LYS A 511 -29.34 -6.11 -15.41
C LYS A 511 -30.44 -6.04 -16.49
N THR A 512 -30.95 -4.85 -16.74
CA THR A 512 -32.03 -4.59 -17.70
C THR A 512 -31.52 -4.05 -19.05
N ASP A 513 -30.29 -3.59 -19.10
CA ASP A 513 -29.60 -3.06 -20.27
C ASP A 513 -28.94 -4.17 -21.12
N ARG A 514 -28.32 -3.77 -22.25
CA ARG A 514 -27.54 -4.64 -23.15
C ARG A 514 -26.05 -4.29 -23.18
N ASN A 515 -25.58 -3.49 -22.22
CA ASN A 515 -24.17 -3.13 -22.14
C ASN A 515 -23.29 -4.37 -21.91
N LEU A 516 -22.09 -4.33 -22.46
CA LEU A 516 -21.14 -5.44 -22.39
C LEU A 516 -20.74 -5.72 -20.93
N LEU A 517 -20.87 -6.98 -20.51
CA LEU A 517 -20.42 -7.47 -19.20
C LEU A 517 -19.51 -8.68 -19.40
N LEU A 518 -18.23 -8.48 -19.11
CA LEU A 518 -17.19 -9.50 -19.25
C LEU A 518 -16.64 -9.92 -17.89
N LEU A 519 -16.36 -11.21 -17.76
CA LEU A 519 -15.51 -11.77 -16.70
C LEU A 519 -14.28 -12.39 -17.37
N LYS A 520 -13.09 -11.97 -16.93
CA LYS A 520 -11.81 -12.56 -17.35
C LYS A 520 -11.11 -13.13 -16.13
N THR A 521 -10.99 -14.45 -16.07
CA THR A 521 -10.21 -15.15 -15.03
C THR A 521 -8.85 -15.55 -15.58
N ASN A 522 -7.78 -15.14 -14.90
CA ASN A 522 -6.43 -15.62 -15.17
C ASN A 522 -6.23 -16.91 -14.35
N LEU A 523 -6.01 -18.03 -15.05
CA LEU A 523 -5.92 -19.36 -14.43
C LEU A 523 -4.55 -19.63 -13.77
N ASP A 524 -3.55 -18.84 -14.14
CA ASP A 524 -2.15 -19.02 -13.71
C ASP A 524 -1.66 -17.90 -12.78
N ALA A 525 -2.55 -17.00 -12.37
CA ALA A 525 -2.17 -15.84 -11.56
C ALA A 525 -2.91 -15.78 -10.21
N GLY A 526 -2.29 -15.10 -9.26
CA GLY A 526 -2.85 -14.71 -7.96
C GLY A 526 -3.42 -13.28 -7.98
N HIS A 527 -3.41 -12.62 -6.82
CA HIS A 527 -4.00 -11.29 -6.61
C HIS A 527 -3.36 -10.19 -7.46
N ALA A 528 -2.05 -10.24 -7.64
CA ALA A 528 -1.28 -9.23 -8.39
C ALA A 528 -1.34 -9.40 -9.93
N GLY A 529 -2.07 -10.39 -10.44
CA GLY A 529 -2.13 -10.69 -11.88
C GLY A 529 -0.89 -11.44 -12.38
N ALA A 530 -0.59 -11.34 -13.66
CA ALA A 530 0.51 -12.04 -14.31
C ALA A 530 1.89 -11.52 -13.85
N SER A 531 2.78 -12.41 -13.45
CA SER A 531 4.11 -12.11 -12.88
C SER A 531 5.24 -11.94 -13.89
N GLY A 532 5.01 -12.18 -15.19
CA GLY A 532 6.02 -12.00 -16.22
C GLY A 532 6.32 -10.53 -16.50
N ARG A 533 7.60 -10.18 -16.76
CA ARG A 533 8.06 -8.80 -17.01
C ARG A 533 7.18 -8.00 -17.98
N TYR A 534 6.59 -8.68 -18.97
CA TYR A 534 5.74 -8.08 -20.00
C TYR A 534 4.31 -8.63 -20.01
N ASP A 535 4.01 -9.64 -19.20
CA ASP A 535 2.70 -10.31 -19.25
C ASP A 535 1.60 -9.44 -18.65
N TYR A 536 1.92 -8.67 -17.60
CA TYR A 536 1.01 -7.66 -17.05
C TYR A 536 0.62 -6.58 -18.10
N ILE A 537 1.51 -6.29 -19.07
CA ILE A 537 1.19 -5.35 -20.16
C ILE A 537 0.07 -5.89 -21.04
N LYS A 538 0.00 -7.21 -21.23
CA LYS A 538 -1.09 -7.84 -22.00
C LYS A 538 -2.42 -7.70 -21.27
N GLU A 539 -2.42 -7.78 -19.95
CA GLU A 539 -3.62 -7.58 -19.12
C GLU A 539 -4.12 -6.14 -19.26
N ILE A 540 -3.24 -5.15 -19.06
CA ILE A 540 -3.58 -3.74 -19.25
C ILE A 540 -4.00 -3.43 -20.71
N ALA A 541 -3.33 -4.04 -21.69
CA ALA A 541 -3.73 -3.87 -23.10
C ALA A 541 -5.15 -4.40 -23.35
N PHE A 542 -5.54 -5.47 -22.68
CA PHE A 542 -6.91 -6.01 -22.76
C PHE A 542 -7.92 -5.03 -22.14
N GLU A 543 -7.62 -4.44 -20.98
CA GLU A 543 -8.44 -3.41 -20.34
C GLU A 543 -8.59 -2.17 -21.23
N TYR A 544 -7.48 -1.69 -21.79
CA TYR A 544 -7.52 -0.54 -22.70
C TYR A 544 -8.29 -0.85 -23.99
N ALA A 545 -8.17 -2.06 -24.52
CA ALA A 545 -8.96 -2.51 -25.66
C ALA A 545 -10.46 -2.49 -25.35
N PHE A 546 -10.86 -2.93 -24.14
CA PHE A 546 -12.24 -2.83 -23.68
C PHE A 546 -12.70 -1.38 -23.63
N ILE A 547 -11.93 -0.48 -23.01
CA ILE A 547 -12.25 0.95 -22.90
C ILE A 547 -12.40 1.57 -24.31
N PHE A 548 -11.43 1.31 -25.19
CA PHE A 548 -11.44 1.88 -26.56
C PHE A 548 -12.65 1.39 -27.36
N LYS A 549 -13.01 0.11 -27.21
CA LYS A 549 -14.21 -0.44 -27.81
C LYS A 549 -15.47 0.28 -27.33
N ILE A 550 -15.61 0.48 -26.02
CA ILE A 550 -16.81 1.11 -25.43
C ILE A 550 -16.92 2.59 -25.80
N LEU A 551 -15.79 3.30 -25.83
CA LEU A 551 -15.75 4.74 -26.14
C LEU A 551 -15.58 5.02 -27.65
N GLY A 552 -15.53 4.01 -28.51
CA GLY A 552 -15.36 4.19 -29.95
C GLY A 552 -14.01 4.82 -30.35
N VAL A 553 -12.96 4.56 -29.57
CA VAL A 553 -11.60 5.05 -29.87
C VAL A 553 -10.97 4.11 -30.90
N LYS A 554 -10.43 4.69 -31.98
CA LYS A 554 -9.67 3.92 -32.98
C LYS A 554 -8.28 3.54 -32.44
N PHE A 555 -7.84 2.33 -32.73
CA PHE A 555 -6.51 1.82 -32.38
C PHE A 555 -5.41 2.52 -33.17
#